data_4cc1047a78fc80a1440fc9c0be061a01
#
_entry.id   4cc1047a78fc80a1440fc9c0be061a01
#
_cell.length_a   1.000
_cell.length_b   1.000
_cell.length_c   1.000
_cell.angle_alpha   90.00
_cell.angle_beta   90.00
_cell.angle_gamma   90.00
#
_symmetry.space_group_name_H-M   'P 1'
#
loop_
_entity.id
_entity.type
_entity.pdbx_description
1 polymer ?
#
loop_
_entity_poly.entity_id
_entity_poly.type
_entity_poly.pdbx_seq_one_letter_code
_entity_poly.pdbx_strand_id
1 'polypeptide(L)'
;FCIASSTTEFPSSRPSTWSGALDQIASGAMPGDGVEGQPASQAPKRLVVVATGNTPGGMLADIALCQPIEDPSQSWNALTIGGFTRKEQVPTTHPPLTPAVPANNRSPYSRGSQLLPDDLTPMKPEVLFEAGNMVADASGFCGHHPATSLVSTGKDVATEPFVPFWATSAAAGVAGNFVGRLQAALPELWPETHRA
;
A
#
# COMPACT_ATOMS: atom_id res chain seq x y z
N PHE A 1 1.67 -4.05 12.48
CA PHE A 1 0.86 -4.90 11.58
C PHE A 1 0.97 -4.37 10.15
N CYS A 2 0.99 -5.28 9.14
CA CYS A 2 0.99 -4.91 7.73
C CYS A 2 -0.20 -5.59 7.04
N ILE A 3 -1.06 -4.79 6.38
CA ILE A 3 -2.27 -5.24 5.70
C ILE A 3 -2.14 -4.90 4.21
N ALA A 4 -1.99 -5.93 3.38
CA ALA A 4 -1.89 -5.83 1.93
C ALA A 4 -3.19 -6.30 1.23
N SER A 5 -4.30 -6.10 1.89
CA SER A 5 -5.65 -6.46 1.41
C SER A 5 -6.56 -5.25 1.41
N SER A 6 -7.43 -5.17 0.44
CA SER A 6 -8.41 -4.09 0.28
C SER A 6 -9.69 -4.61 -0.34
N THR A 7 -10.76 -3.82 -0.28
CA THR A 7 -12.03 -4.11 -0.96
C THR A 7 -12.54 -2.89 -1.70
N THR A 8 -13.20 -3.15 -2.83
CA THR A 8 -13.93 -2.18 -3.65
C THR A 8 -15.45 -2.24 -3.42
N GLU A 9 -15.93 -3.10 -2.53
CA GLU A 9 -17.36 -3.31 -2.30
C GLU A 9 -18.06 -2.08 -1.69
N PHE A 10 -17.29 -1.20 -1.04
CA PHE A 10 -17.81 0.03 -0.46
C PHE A 10 -17.43 1.24 -1.32
N PRO A 11 -18.31 2.25 -1.40
CA PRO A 11 -17.96 3.50 -2.06
C PRO A 11 -16.68 4.07 -1.45
N SER A 12 -15.70 4.35 -2.29
CA SER A 12 -14.42 4.95 -1.84
C SER A 12 -14.57 6.35 -1.22
N SER A 13 -15.79 6.91 -1.24
CA SER A 13 -16.11 8.23 -0.69
C SER A 13 -16.27 8.26 0.84
N ARG A 14 -16.31 7.12 1.52
CA ARG A 14 -16.48 7.05 2.98
C ARG A 14 -15.75 5.85 3.56
N PRO A 15 -15.08 6.02 4.72
CA PRO A 15 -14.49 4.89 5.43
C PRO A 15 -15.58 3.95 5.94
N SER A 16 -15.33 2.64 5.83
CA SER A 16 -16.20 1.61 6.37
C SER A 16 -15.90 1.32 7.84
N THR A 17 -16.66 0.40 8.42
CA THR A 17 -16.35 -0.15 9.74
C THR A 17 -14.99 -0.83 9.81
N TRP A 18 -14.45 -1.30 8.70
CA TRP A 18 -13.09 -1.86 8.65
C TRP A 18 -12.03 -0.79 8.88
N SER A 19 -12.10 0.35 8.16
CA SER A 19 -11.24 1.50 8.43
C SER A 19 -11.38 1.99 9.88
N GLY A 20 -12.62 2.09 10.40
CA GLY A 20 -12.88 2.47 11.79
C GLY A 20 -12.29 1.48 12.81
N ALA A 21 -12.33 0.17 12.53
CA ALA A 21 -11.69 -0.84 13.37
C ALA A 21 -10.16 -0.69 13.41
N LEU A 22 -9.54 -0.38 12.26
CA LEU A 22 -8.10 -0.09 12.23
C LEU A 22 -7.75 1.17 13.03
N ASP A 23 -8.59 2.19 13.00
CA ASP A 23 -8.41 3.39 13.81
C ASP A 23 -8.45 3.07 15.31
N GLN A 24 -9.36 2.21 15.74
CA GLN A 24 -9.43 1.75 17.12
C GLN A 24 -8.20 0.90 17.49
N ILE A 25 -7.78 -0.04 16.64
CA ILE A 25 -6.58 -0.86 16.86
C ILE A 25 -5.34 0.04 17.00
N ALA A 26 -5.15 0.96 16.07
CA ALA A 26 -3.99 1.84 16.05
C ALA A 26 -3.95 2.79 17.26
N SER A 27 -5.11 3.33 17.65
CA SER A 27 -5.23 4.25 18.78
C SER A 27 -5.24 3.57 20.15
N GLY A 28 -5.29 2.24 20.23
CA GLY A 28 -5.43 1.51 21.49
C GLY A 28 -6.81 1.68 22.13
N ALA A 29 -7.85 1.79 21.29
CA ALA A 29 -9.23 1.97 21.72
C ALA A 29 -10.10 0.71 21.55
N MET A 30 -9.48 -0.44 21.31
CA MET A 30 -10.20 -1.72 21.24
C MET A 30 -10.71 -2.14 22.63
N PRO A 31 -11.86 -2.83 22.71
CA PRO A 31 -12.30 -3.44 23.95
C PRO A 31 -11.18 -4.30 24.56
N GLY A 32 -10.79 -4.02 25.79
CA GLY A 32 -9.71 -4.70 26.51
C GLY A 32 -8.33 -4.04 26.36
N ASP A 33 -8.14 -3.00 25.56
CA ASP A 33 -6.88 -2.27 25.48
C ASP A 33 -6.63 -1.38 26.71
N GLY A 34 -7.70 -0.90 27.35
CA GLY A 34 -7.59 -0.09 28.55
C GLY A 34 -7.51 -0.95 29.82
N VAL A 35 -6.68 -0.54 30.77
CA VAL A 35 -6.70 -1.05 32.14
C VAL A 35 -7.60 -0.13 32.96
N GLU A 36 -8.51 -0.70 33.75
CA GLU A 36 -9.40 0.08 34.61
C GLU A 36 -8.61 1.03 35.54
N GLY A 37 -8.94 2.31 35.48
CA GLY A 37 -8.23 3.35 36.23
C GLY A 37 -6.99 3.94 35.55
N GLN A 38 -6.59 3.47 34.39
CA GLN A 38 -5.51 4.10 33.61
C GLN A 38 -6.06 5.10 32.57
N PRO A 39 -5.36 6.22 32.37
CA PRO A 39 -5.74 7.17 31.31
C PRO A 39 -5.58 6.55 29.92
N ALA A 40 -6.44 6.91 28.97
CA ALA A 40 -6.41 6.45 27.59
C ALA A 40 -5.05 6.70 26.86
N SER A 41 -4.26 7.67 27.34
CA SER A 41 -2.91 7.95 26.83
C SER A 41 -1.92 6.80 27.09
N GLN A 42 -2.20 5.92 28.02
CA GLN A 42 -1.37 4.74 28.36
C GLN A 42 -1.83 3.47 27.65
N ALA A 43 -2.93 3.51 26.91
CA ALA A 43 -3.35 2.38 26.10
C ALA A 43 -2.29 2.04 25.02
N PRO A 44 -2.10 0.76 24.69
CA PRO A 44 -1.08 0.34 23.72
C PRO A 44 -1.39 0.90 22.33
N LYS A 45 -0.51 1.70 21.79
CA LYS A 45 -0.59 2.20 20.40
C LYS A 45 0.05 1.17 19.47
N ARG A 46 -0.56 0.98 18.30
CA ARG A 46 -0.07 0.00 17.32
C ARG A 46 0.12 0.67 15.98
N LEU A 47 1.29 0.49 15.38
CA LEU A 47 1.51 0.90 14.00
C LEU A 47 0.87 -0.12 13.06
N VAL A 48 -0.10 0.37 12.29
CA VAL A 48 -0.77 -0.40 11.23
C VAL A 48 -0.36 0.19 9.90
N VAL A 49 0.24 -0.63 9.05
CA VAL A 49 0.66 -0.29 7.68
C VAL A 49 -0.36 -0.89 6.72
N VAL A 50 -0.91 -0.09 5.82
CA VAL A 50 -1.99 -0.51 4.91
C VAL A 50 -1.66 -0.11 3.46
N ALA A 51 -1.92 -0.99 2.50
CA ALA A 51 -1.81 -0.67 1.07
C ALA A 51 -3.00 0.18 0.60
N THR A 52 -2.77 1.12 -0.33
CA THR A 52 -3.83 2.00 -0.89
C THR A 52 -4.91 1.27 -1.70
N GLY A 53 -4.72 -0.01 -2.01
CA GLY A 53 -5.46 -0.69 -3.07
C GLY A 53 -4.81 -0.49 -4.44
N ASN A 54 -5.34 -1.16 -5.46
CA ASN A 54 -4.66 -1.25 -6.75
C ASN A 54 -5.56 -0.81 -7.91
N THR A 55 -4.98 -0.02 -8.82
CA THR A 55 -5.55 0.22 -10.13
C THR A 55 -5.29 -1.02 -11.00
N PRO A 56 -6.33 -1.64 -11.57
CA PRO A 56 -6.17 -2.76 -12.48
C PRO A 56 -5.54 -2.32 -13.81
N GLY A 57 -5.13 -3.26 -14.65
CA GLY A 57 -4.74 -2.97 -16.02
C GLY A 57 -5.85 -2.27 -16.81
N GLY A 58 -5.49 -1.45 -17.79
CA GLY A 58 -6.43 -0.67 -18.58
C GLY A 58 -5.73 0.26 -19.56
N MET A 59 -6.46 1.16 -20.18
CA MET A 59 -5.87 2.15 -21.09
C MET A 59 -4.98 3.13 -20.32
N LEU A 60 -3.87 3.53 -20.93
CA LEU A 60 -2.89 4.42 -20.30
C LEU A 60 -3.53 5.74 -19.82
N ALA A 61 -4.47 6.27 -20.56
CA ALA A 61 -5.20 7.48 -20.18
C ALA A 61 -6.00 7.31 -18.88
N ASP A 62 -6.62 6.16 -18.67
CA ASP A 62 -7.39 5.84 -17.46
C ASP A 62 -6.46 5.60 -16.26
N ILE A 63 -5.33 4.93 -16.50
CA ILE A 63 -4.30 4.67 -15.47
C ILE A 63 -3.60 5.95 -15.03
N ALA A 64 -3.45 6.94 -15.91
CA ALA A 64 -2.90 8.24 -15.59
C ALA A 64 -3.76 8.98 -14.54
N LEU A 65 -5.08 8.73 -14.52
CA LEU A 65 -5.97 9.21 -13.47
C LEU A 65 -5.69 8.43 -12.17
N CYS A 66 -5.52 9.17 -11.08
CA CYS A 66 -5.32 8.54 -9.77
C CYS A 66 -6.66 8.05 -9.25
N GLN A 67 -6.87 6.74 -9.26
CA GLN A 67 -8.08 6.14 -8.70
C GLN A 67 -8.18 6.39 -7.19
N PRO A 68 -9.40 6.53 -6.62
CA PRO A 68 -9.59 6.68 -5.18
C PRO A 68 -9.06 5.48 -4.39
N ILE A 69 -8.52 5.74 -3.19
CA ILE A 69 -8.08 4.69 -2.26
C ILE A 69 -9.20 3.70 -1.95
N GLU A 70 -8.82 2.45 -1.73
CA GLU A 70 -9.74 1.38 -1.32
C GLU A 70 -9.79 1.26 0.21
N ASP A 71 -10.89 0.74 0.73
CA ASP A 71 -10.99 0.39 2.14
C ASP A 71 -10.09 -0.85 2.44
N PRO A 72 -9.33 -0.89 3.55
CA PRO A 72 -9.40 0.00 4.72
C PRO A 72 -8.34 1.12 4.74
N SER A 73 -7.75 1.49 3.61
CA SER A 73 -6.71 2.53 3.57
C SER A 73 -7.24 3.95 3.86
N GLN A 74 -8.55 4.10 4.04
CA GLN A 74 -9.21 5.33 4.48
C GLN A 74 -9.12 5.55 6.01
N SER A 75 -8.53 4.62 6.75
CA SER A 75 -8.26 4.77 8.19
C SER A 75 -7.40 6.00 8.46
N TRP A 76 -7.76 6.82 9.47
CA TRP A 76 -7.02 8.01 9.86
C TRP A 76 -5.70 7.69 10.56
N ASN A 77 -5.70 6.64 11.38
CA ASN A 77 -4.59 6.28 12.25
C ASN A 77 -3.65 5.20 11.67
N ALA A 78 -4.00 4.59 10.54
CA ALA A 78 -3.10 3.69 9.83
C ALA A 78 -2.15 4.47 8.90
N LEU A 79 -0.92 4.00 8.77
CA LEU A 79 0.04 4.48 7.79
C LEU A 79 -0.27 3.84 6.43
N THR A 80 -0.82 4.61 5.52
CA THR A 80 -1.19 4.13 4.18
C THR A 80 -0.02 4.25 3.22
N ILE A 81 0.27 3.15 2.55
CA ILE A 81 1.41 3.01 1.64
C ILE A 81 0.93 3.02 0.20
N GLY A 82 1.34 4.04 -0.53
CA GLY A 82 1.21 4.08 -1.98
C GLY A 82 2.44 3.55 -2.70
N GLY A 83 2.40 3.59 -4.02
CA GLY A 83 3.46 3.08 -4.87
C GLY A 83 4.16 4.16 -5.69
N PHE A 84 5.48 4.13 -5.73
CA PHE A 84 6.28 4.70 -6.81
C PHE A 84 6.99 3.59 -7.56
N THR A 85 7.65 3.88 -8.68
CA THR A 85 8.44 2.89 -9.41
C THR A 85 9.77 3.43 -9.89
N ARG A 86 10.78 2.57 -9.85
CA ARG A 86 12.06 2.71 -10.56
C ARG A 86 12.20 1.73 -11.73
N LYS A 87 11.16 0.90 -11.95
CA LYS A 87 11.18 -0.17 -12.93
C LYS A 87 10.73 0.36 -14.29
N GLU A 88 11.68 0.60 -15.20
CA GLU A 88 11.40 1.05 -16.57
C GLU A 88 12.06 0.18 -17.64
N GLN A 89 12.87 -0.80 -17.25
CA GLN A 89 13.52 -1.70 -18.19
C GLN A 89 12.57 -2.81 -18.60
N VAL A 90 12.21 -2.83 -19.88
CA VAL A 90 11.33 -3.83 -20.48
C VAL A 90 12.13 -4.64 -21.47
N PRO A 91 11.99 -5.99 -21.50
CA PRO A 91 12.65 -6.81 -22.51
C PRO A 91 12.21 -6.43 -23.93
N THR A 92 13.11 -6.60 -24.89
CA THR A 92 12.76 -6.48 -26.31
C THR A 92 11.78 -7.60 -26.67
N THR A 93 10.57 -7.23 -27.07
CA THR A 93 9.49 -8.13 -27.44
C THR A 93 8.93 -7.79 -28.84
N HIS A 94 8.21 -8.74 -29.44
CA HIS A 94 7.39 -8.48 -30.61
C HIS A 94 5.94 -8.93 -30.32
N PRO A 95 4.97 -8.02 -30.33
CA PRO A 95 5.09 -6.56 -30.51
C PRO A 95 5.86 -5.89 -29.36
N PRO A 96 6.44 -4.70 -29.58
CA PRO A 96 7.20 -4.00 -28.57
C PRO A 96 6.30 -3.54 -27.41
N LEU A 97 6.85 -3.66 -26.19
CA LEU A 97 6.25 -3.14 -24.97
C LEU A 97 7.06 -1.93 -24.49
N THR A 98 6.39 -0.99 -23.85
CA THR A 98 7.01 0.18 -23.22
C THR A 98 6.61 0.28 -21.74
N PRO A 99 7.44 0.87 -20.85
CA PRO A 99 6.99 1.11 -19.48
C PRO A 99 5.82 2.09 -19.48
N ALA A 100 4.78 1.82 -18.68
CA ALA A 100 3.60 2.68 -18.60
C ALA A 100 3.92 4.07 -18.04
N VAL A 101 4.88 4.16 -17.12
CA VAL A 101 5.38 5.44 -16.59
C VAL A 101 6.91 5.41 -16.51
N PRO A 102 7.58 6.57 -16.62
CA PRO A 102 9.03 6.67 -16.39
C PRO A 102 9.42 6.33 -14.95
N ALA A 103 10.68 5.98 -14.73
CA ALA A 103 11.24 5.80 -13.40
C ALA A 103 11.04 7.04 -12.51
N ASN A 104 10.94 6.83 -11.21
CA ASN A 104 10.72 7.83 -10.17
C ASN A 104 9.36 8.54 -10.24
N ASN A 105 8.41 7.99 -10.95
CA ASN A 105 7.03 8.45 -10.95
C ASN A 105 6.15 7.59 -10.04
N ARG A 106 4.92 8.07 -9.78
CA ARG A 106 3.88 7.30 -9.14
C ARG A 106 3.67 6.00 -9.91
N SER A 107 3.71 4.87 -9.23
CA SER A 107 3.39 3.59 -9.84
C SER A 107 1.97 3.58 -10.41
N PRO A 108 1.75 2.99 -11.61
CA PRO A 108 0.42 2.88 -12.20
C PRO A 108 -0.59 2.14 -11.31
N TYR A 109 -0.11 1.30 -10.41
CA TYR A 109 -0.95 0.57 -9.45
C TYR A 109 -1.47 1.46 -8.32
N SER A 110 -0.76 2.56 -7.99
CA SER A 110 -1.02 3.34 -6.78
C SER A 110 -2.30 4.16 -6.88
N ARG A 111 -3.12 4.06 -5.85
CA ARG A 111 -4.32 4.87 -5.62
C ARG A 111 -4.02 6.04 -4.69
N GLY A 112 -4.93 7.01 -4.60
CA GLY A 112 -4.79 8.19 -3.73
C GLY A 112 -6.11 8.81 -3.32
N SER A 113 -6.07 9.77 -2.40
CA SER A 113 -7.27 10.45 -1.91
C SER A 113 -7.67 11.71 -2.68
N GLN A 114 -6.98 12.06 -3.77
CA GLN A 114 -7.17 13.33 -4.49
C GLN A 114 -8.57 13.56 -5.08
N LEU A 115 -9.32 12.48 -5.31
CA LEU A 115 -10.68 12.54 -5.84
C LEU A 115 -11.74 12.36 -4.77
N LEU A 116 -11.36 12.33 -3.50
CA LEU A 116 -12.29 12.20 -2.39
C LEU A 116 -12.69 13.59 -1.87
N PRO A 117 -13.88 13.71 -1.24
CA PRO A 117 -14.31 14.98 -0.65
C PRO A 117 -13.34 15.50 0.41
N ASP A 118 -12.99 16.77 0.35
CA ASP A 118 -11.91 17.41 1.13
C ASP A 118 -12.14 17.39 2.66
N ASP A 119 -13.38 17.38 3.11
CA ASP A 119 -13.74 17.61 4.50
C ASP A 119 -13.84 16.33 5.36
N LEU A 120 -13.84 15.16 4.74
CA LEU A 120 -14.10 13.88 5.43
C LEU A 120 -13.05 12.80 5.18
N THR A 121 -11.99 13.13 4.46
CA THR A 121 -11.02 12.12 4.03
C THR A 121 -9.60 12.54 4.38
N PRO A 122 -8.81 11.65 5.03
CA PRO A 122 -7.40 11.92 5.27
C PRO A 122 -6.63 12.01 3.96
N MET A 123 -5.58 12.81 3.94
CA MET A 123 -4.66 12.87 2.80
C MET A 123 -3.85 11.58 2.72
N LYS A 124 -4.14 10.75 1.72
CA LYS A 124 -3.54 9.43 1.52
C LYS A 124 -2.99 9.27 0.08
N PRO A 125 -1.90 8.49 -0.07
CA PRO A 125 -1.07 7.84 0.97
C PRO A 125 -0.15 8.84 1.67
N GLU A 126 0.32 8.50 2.87
CA GLU A 126 1.32 9.32 3.58
C GLU A 126 2.72 9.12 3.02
N VAL A 127 3.05 7.92 2.55
CA VAL A 127 4.38 7.57 2.03
C VAL A 127 4.28 6.65 0.82
N LEU A 128 5.34 6.64 0.00
CA LEU A 128 5.44 5.79 -1.18
C LEU A 128 6.62 4.83 -1.05
N PHE A 129 6.41 3.58 -1.47
CA PHE A 129 7.46 2.57 -1.63
C PHE A 129 7.42 1.97 -3.02
N GLU A 130 8.47 1.24 -3.42
CA GLU A 130 8.54 0.59 -4.73
C GLU A 130 7.39 -0.41 -4.90
N ALA A 131 6.59 -0.20 -5.95
CA ALA A 131 5.41 -1.03 -6.26
C ALA A 131 5.50 -1.74 -7.61
N GLY A 132 6.59 -1.52 -8.34
CA GLY A 132 6.70 -1.96 -9.73
C GLY A 132 5.95 -1.04 -10.70
N ASN A 133 6.02 -1.42 -11.97
CA ASN A 133 5.43 -0.68 -13.08
C ASN A 133 4.54 -1.61 -13.91
N MET A 134 3.63 -1.04 -14.68
CA MET A 134 2.96 -1.72 -15.78
C MET A 134 3.75 -1.53 -17.08
N VAL A 135 3.46 -2.33 -18.06
CA VAL A 135 3.90 -2.13 -19.44
C VAL A 135 2.71 -1.81 -20.32
N ALA A 136 2.93 -0.95 -21.31
CA ALA A 136 1.94 -0.60 -22.32
C ALA A 136 2.28 -1.31 -23.64
N ASP A 137 1.27 -1.83 -24.32
CA ASP A 137 1.37 -2.33 -25.68
C ASP A 137 1.16 -1.20 -26.72
N ALA A 138 1.20 -1.56 -28.01
CA ALA A 138 1.05 -0.61 -29.11
C ALA A 138 -0.35 0.04 -29.17
N SER A 139 -1.37 -0.55 -28.53
CA SER A 139 -2.70 0.04 -28.41
C SER A 139 -2.83 1.02 -27.27
N GLY A 140 -1.83 1.09 -26.39
CA GLY A 140 -1.85 1.85 -25.15
C GLY A 140 -2.54 1.11 -24.00
N PHE A 141 -2.84 -0.18 -24.15
CA PHE A 141 -3.31 -1.00 -23.03
C PHE A 141 -2.14 -1.37 -22.12
N CYS A 142 -2.32 -1.11 -20.83
CA CYS A 142 -1.33 -1.35 -19.80
C CYS A 142 -1.68 -2.58 -18.96
N GLY A 143 -0.68 -3.38 -18.67
CA GLY A 143 -0.83 -4.58 -17.86
C GLY A 143 0.42 -4.90 -17.04
N HIS A 144 0.24 -5.89 -16.17
CA HIS A 144 1.34 -6.42 -15.38
C HIS A 144 2.39 -7.11 -16.26
N HIS A 145 3.66 -6.96 -15.90
CA HIS A 145 4.76 -7.69 -16.53
C HIS A 145 5.83 -8.03 -15.46
N PRO A 146 6.35 -9.28 -15.47
CA PRO A 146 7.35 -9.73 -14.47
C PRO A 146 8.62 -8.87 -14.43
N ALA A 147 9.11 -8.40 -15.58
CA ALA A 147 10.35 -7.61 -15.66
C ALA A 147 10.23 -6.25 -14.94
N THR A 148 9.03 -5.71 -14.79
CA THR A 148 8.77 -4.45 -14.10
C THR A 148 8.22 -4.65 -12.68
N SER A 149 8.33 -5.86 -12.14
CA SER A 149 7.89 -6.24 -10.80
C SER A 149 9.04 -6.29 -9.81
N LEU A 150 8.72 -6.37 -8.53
CA LEU A 150 9.63 -6.83 -7.49
C LEU A 150 9.71 -8.36 -7.52
N VAL A 151 10.61 -8.91 -6.71
CA VAL A 151 10.75 -10.35 -6.54
C VAL A 151 10.41 -10.71 -5.10
N SER A 152 9.64 -11.77 -4.93
CA SER A 152 9.32 -12.37 -3.64
C SER A 152 9.55 -13.87 -3.66
N THR A 153 9.44 -14.50 -2.50
CA THR A 153 9.51 -15.96 -2.38
C THR A 153 8.25 -16.60 -2.94
N GLY A 154 8.46 -17.66 -3.74
CA GLY A 154 7.37 -18.45 -4.30
C GLY A 154 6.72 -19.37 -3.26
N LYS A 155 5.53 -19.84 -3.58
CA LYS A 155 4.77 -20.80 -2.75
C LYS A 155 5.48 -22.16 -2.70
N ASP A 156 6.05 -22.58 -3.81
CA ASP A 156 6.78 -23.83 -3.93
C ASP A 156 8.27 -23.54 -4.14
N VAL A 157 9.02 -23.60 -3.06
CA VAL A 157 10.46 -23.29 -3.05
C VAL A 157 11.26 -24.26 -3.91
N ALA A 158 10.77 -25.50 -4.15
CA ALA A 158 11.48 -26.49 -4.91
C ALA A 158 11.38 -26.27 -6.43
N THR A 159 10.23 -25.79 -6.91
CA THR A 159 9.96 -25.61 -8.35
C THR A 159 9.98 -24.16 -8.79
N GLU A 160 9.52 -23.25 -7.94
CA GLU A 160 9.44 -21.81 -8.21
C GLU A 160 9.83 -21.00 -6.98
N PRO A 161 11.13 -20.94 -6.63
CA PRO A 161 11.60 -20.30 -5.40
C PRO A 161 11.37 -18.78 -5.37
N PHE A 162 11.30 -18.15 -6.54
CA PHE A 162 11.07 -16.72 -6.69
C PHE A 162 9.94 -16.45 -7.67
N VAL A 163 9.06 -15.52 -7.29
CA VAL A 163 7.93 -15.09 -8.11
C VAL A 163 7.90 -13.56 -8.23
N PRO A 164 7.36 -13.02 -9.33
CA PRO A 164 7.12 -11.59 -9.42
C PRO A 164 6.09 -11.17 -8.38
N PHE A 165 6.35 -10.04 -7.74
CA PHE A 165 5.48 -9.43 -6.74
C PHE A 165 5.36 -7.93 -7.03
N TRP A 166 4.15 -7.40 -7.09
CA TRP A 166 3.90 -6.04 -7.59
C TRP A 166 2.76 -5.36 -6.87
N ALA A 167 2.44 -4.14 -7.31
CA ALA A 167 1.38 -3.29 -6.84
C ALA A 167 1.59 -2.79 -5.40
N THR A 168 0.57 -2.15 -4.83
CA THR A 168 0.68 -1.55 -3.50
C THR A 168 0.81 -2.57 -2.39
N SER A 169 0.44 -3.83 -2.63
CA SER A 169 0.74 -4.94 -1.73
C SER A 169 2.25 -5.18 -1.59
N ALA A 170 3.00 -5.09 -2.71
CA ALA A 170 4.46 -5.18 -2.67
C ALA A 170 5.07 -3.98 -1.93
N ALA A 171 4.58 -2.77 -2.22
CA ALA A 171 5.00 -1.55 -1.53
C ALA A 171 4.77 -1.64 -0.01
N ALA A 172 3.60 -2.13 0.42
CA ALA A 172 3.28 -2.32 1.84
C ALA A 172 4.21 -3.36 2.49
N GLY A 173 4.53 -4.46 1.80
CA GLY A 173 5.50 -5.45 2.29
C GLY A 173 6.90 -4.87 2.50
N VAL A 174 7.39 -4.07 1.54
CA VAL A 174 8.68 -3.36 1.65
C VAL A 174 8.64 -2.33 2.80
N ALA A 175 7.54 -1.58 2.93
CA ALA A 175 7.34 -0.64 4.02
C ALA A 175 7.32 -1.33 5.38
N GLY A 176 6.64 -2.46 5.51
CA GLY A 176 6.60 -3.26 6.74
C GLY A 176 7.99 -3.73 7.16
N ASN A 177 8.81 -4.20 6.21
CA ASN A 177 10.21 -4.54 6.48
C ASN A 177 11.02 -3.31 6.92
N PHE A 178 10.88 -2.19 6.23
CA PHE A 178 11.57 -0.95 6.57
C PHE A 178 11.22 -0.48 7.99
N VAL A 179 9.94 -0.47 8.34
CA VAL A 179 9.46 -0.08 9.67
C VAL A 179 10.00 -1.01 10.76
N GLY A 180 9.97 -2.33 10.54
CA GLY A 180 10.52 -3.30 11.49
C GLY A 180 12.02 -3.09 11.74
N ARG A 181 12.78 -2.80 10.68
CA ARG A 181 14.21 -2.47 10.79
C ARG A 181 14.45 -1.13 11.50
N LEU A 182 13.62 -0.12 11.23
CA LEU A 182 13.69 1.18 11.88
C LEU A 182 13.42 1.05 13.38
N GLN A 183 12.39 0.29 13.76
CA GLN A 183 12.07 0.02 15.16
C GLN A 183 13.22 -0.72 15.88
N ALA A 184 13.84 -1.69 15.22
CA ALA A 184 14.97 -2.41 15.78
C ALA A 184 16.23 -1.54 15.93
N ALA A 185 16.45 -0.59 14.99
CA ALA A 185 17.62 0.28 15.00
C ALA A 185 17.49 1.47 15.97
N LEU A 186 16.29 1.93 16.24
CA LEU A 186 15.98 3.12 17.03
C LEU A 186 14.90 2.83 18.08
N PRO A 187 15.13 1.88 18.98
CA PRO A 187 14.14 1.47 19.98
C PRO A 187 13.70 2.60 20.91
N GLU A 188 14.58 3.57 21.17
CA GLU A 188 14.31 4.73 22.01
C GLU A 188 13.30 5.71 21.41
N LEU A 189 13.10 5.70 20.10
CA LEU A 189 12.09 6.53 19.44
C LEU A 189 10.67 5.93 19.52
N TRP A 190 10.58 4.66 19.92
CA TRP A 190 9.33 3.96 20.13
C TRP A 190 8.98 3.94 21.60
N PRO A 191 7.96 4.68 22.05
CA PRO A 191 7.44 4.54 23.40
C PRO A 191 7.08 3.09 23.71
N GLU A 192 7.18 2.67 24.99
CA GLU A 192 6.82 1.30 25.39
C GLU A 192 5.40 0.93 24.99
N THR A 193 4.51 1.92 24.96
CA THR A 193 3.11 1.77 24.48
C THR A 193 2.98 1.43 22.99
N HIS A 194 4.05 1.57 22.19
CA HIS A 194 4.10 1.20 20.77
C HIS A 194 4.92 -0.07 20.50
N ARG A 195 5.49 -0.67 21.55
CA ARG A 195 6.20 -1.94 21.47
C ARG A 195 5.17 -3.07 21.62
N ALA A 196 4.73 -3.59 20.50
CA ALA A 196 3.88 -4.79 20.49
C ALA A 196 4.67 -6.01 20.05
#